data_536940ce7558189dc0c3b6881e52d7a4
#
_entry.id   536940ce7558189dc0c3b6881e52d7a4
#
_cell.length_a   1.000
_cell.length_b   1.000
_cell.length_c   1.000
_cell.angle_alpha   90.00
_cell.angle_beta   90.00
_cell.angle_gamma   90.00
#
_symmetry.space_group_name_H-M   'P 1'
#
loop_
_entity.id
_entity.type
_entity.pdbx_description
1 polymer ?
#
loop_
_entity_poly.entity_id
_entity_poly.type
_entity_poly.pdbx_seq_one_letter_code
_entity_poly.pdbx_strand_id
1 'polypeptide(L)'
;LIKDAWKGKGLGNQFLSIAAQSDALLHVVDASGGIDSTGKISESGDGDPISDFADIEEELIMWYQKILEGNRDKISKLIKNGSDILDAITDLYRGIGVKKIHVKEAQIAAELEEKEFDDFDMVDSKKFASYLRKISKPTLIVANKIDVDGADKNFARLRERYNDSIVIPVSGDSEFSLRRAEQKGLIKYSPGSEQFE
;
A
#
# COMPACT_ATOMS: atom_id res chain seq x y z
N LEU A 1 -7.75 -7.85 -2.68
CA LEU A 1 -7.52 -8.55 -1.41
C LEU A 1 -8.84 -8.78 -0.69
N ILE A 2 -8.96 -9.91 -0.02
CA ILE A 2 -10.13 -10.21 0.82
C ILE A 2 -9.84 -9.68 2.22
N LYS A 3 -10.83 -9.06 2.85
CA LYS A 3 -10.76 -8.63 4.26
C LYS A 3 -10.28 -9.77 5.16
N ASP A 4 -9.38 -9.48 6.10
CA ASP A 4 -8.67 -10.46 6.97
C ASP A 4 -7.63 -11.33 6.24
N ALA A 5 -7.10 -10.87 5.09
CA ALA A 5 -6.02 -11.55 4.37
C ALA A 5 -4.77 -11.75 5.25
N TRP A 6 -4.45 -10.77 6.11
CA TRP A 6 -3.35 -10.83 7.07
C TRP A 6 -3.51 -11.95 8.12
N LYS A 7 -4.73 -12.42 8.37
CA LYS A 7 -5.01 -13.59 9.25
C LYS A 7 -4.74 -14.92 8.57
N GLY A 8 -4.38 -14.91 7.29
CA GLY A 8 -4.08 -16.12 6.52
C GLY A 8 -5.27 -16.72 5.79
N LYS A 9 -6.35 -15.95 5.60
CA LYS A 9 -7.49 -16.39 4.77
C LYS A 9 -7.12 -16.37 3.29
N GLY A 10 -7.29 -17.49 2.63
CA GLY A 10 -7.04 -17.64 1.19
C GLY A 10 -5.56 -17.44 0.80
N LEU A 11 -5.33 -16.88 -0.38
CA LEU A 11 -4.00 -16.54 -0.91
C LEU A 11 -3.44 -15.21 -0.36
N GLY A 12 -4.12 -14.59 0.62
CA GLY A 12 -3.79 -13.26 1.12
C GLY A 12 -2.36 -13.12 1.64
N ASN A 13 -1.88 -14.05 2.46
CA ASN A 13 -0.51 -14.01 2.98
C ASN A 13 0.54 -14.09 1.85
N GLN A 14 0.29 -14.88 0.81
CA GLN A 14 1.20 -14.98 -0.32
C GLN A 14 1.24 -13.66 -1.10
N PHE A 15 0.08 -13.03 -1.34
CA PHE A 15 -0.01 -11.74 -1.99
C PHE A 15 0.71 -10.65 -1.16
N LEU A 16 0.45 -10.57 0.14
CA LEU A 16 1.08 -9.59 1.04
C LEU A 16 2.60 -9.77 1.06
N SER A 17 3.08 -11.02 1.08
CA SER A 17 4.51 -11.33 1.03
C SER A 17 5.17 -10.89 -0.29
N ILE A 18 4.49 -11.09 -1.43
CA ILE A 18 5.00 -10.66 -2.74
C ILE A 18 5.02 -9.11 -2.82
N ALA A 19 3.93 -8.45 -2.43
CA ALA A 19 3.86 -7.00 -2.40
C ALA A 19 4.95 -6.40 -1.50
N ALA A 20 5.20 -7.00 -0.34
CA ALA A 20 6.22 -6.54 0.59
C ALA A 20 7.67 -6.74 0.11
N GLN A 21 7.92 -7.59 -0.90
CA GLN A 21 9.26 -7.75 -1.50
C GLN A 21 9.60 -6.65 -2.53
N SER A 22 8.60 -5.90 -2.99
CA SER A 22 8.80 -4.78 -3.93
C SER A 22 9.45 -3.58 -3.22
N ASP A 23 10.14 -2.72 -3.96
CA ASP A 23 10.70 -1.47 -3.40
C ASP A 23 9.66 -0.36 -3.27
N ALA A 24 8.61 -0.39 -4.09
CA ALA A 24 7.49 0.54 -4.08
C ALA A 24 6.22 -0.16 -4.56
N LEU A 25 5.05 0.43 -4.30
CA LEU A 25 3.75 -0.11 -4.69
C LEU A 25 3.01 0.85 -5.63
N LEU A 26 2.39 0.29 -6.65
CA LEU A 26 1.35 0.96 -7.43
C LEU A 26 0.00 0.40 -6.99
N HIS A 27 -0.77 1.19 -6.26
CA HIS A 27 -2.09 0.78 -5.81
C HIS A 27 -3.15 1.32 -6.75
N VAL A 28 -3.69 0.45 -7.59
CA VAL A 28 -4.72 0.80 -8.57
C VAL A 28 -6.10 0.69 -7.92
N VAL A 29 -6.84 1.81 -7.92
CA VAL A 29 -8.23 1.88 -7.44
C VAL A 29 -9.18 2.22 -8.58
N ASP A 30 -10.41 1.77 -8.50
CA ASP A 30 -11.48 2.10 -9.46
C ASP A 30 -12.11 3.45 -9.11
N ALA A 31 -11.67 4.52 -9.77
CA ALA A 31 -12.18 5.86 -9.52
C ALA A 31 -13.66 6.04 -9.92
N SER A 32 -14.21 5.17 -10.77
CA SER A 32 -15.63 5.23 -11.12
C SER A 32 -16.54 4.77 -9.98
N GLY A 33 -16.02 4.04 -8.99
CA GLY A 33 -16.82 3.38 -7.97
C GLY A 33 -17.76 2.29 -8.54
N GLY A 34 -17.41 1.72 -9.70
CA GLY A 34 -18.21 0.68 -10.35
C GLY A 34 -17.91 -0.74 -9.85
N ILE A 35 -17.15 -0.88 -8.77
CA ILE A 35 -16.88 -2.15 -8.10
C ILE A 35 -17.31 -2.01 -6.65
N ASP A 36 -18.17 -2.91 -6.19
CA ASP A 36 -18.61 -2.92 -4.80
C ASP A 36 -17.54 -3.50 -3.85
N SER A 37 -17.75 -3.39 -2.55
CA SER A 37 -16.83 -3.89 -1.50
C SER A 37 -16.60 -5.41 -1.56
N THR A 38 -17.38 -6.16 -2.34
CA THR A 38 -17.22 -7.61 -2.55
C THR A 38 -16.41 -7.92 -3.81
N GLY A 39 -16.02 -6.91 -4.59
CA GLY A 39 -15.29 -7.03 -5.85
C GLY A 39 -16.18 -7.36 -7.05
N LYS A 40 -17.49 -7.17 -6.95
CA LYS A 40 -18.42 -7.37 -8.06
C LYS A 40 -18.67 -6.05 -8.79
N ILE A 41 -18.86 -6.17 -10.10
CA ILE A 41 -19.28 -5.04 -10.93
C ILE A 41 -20.70 -4.64 -10.50
N SER A 42 -20.88 -3.38 -10.19
CA SER A 42 -22.12 -2.77 -9.79
C SER A 42 -22.36 -1.48 -10.60
N GLU A 43 -23.45 -0.78 -10.32
CA GLU A 43 -23.66 0.52 -10.95
C GLU A 43 -22.59 1.53 -10.48
N SER A 44 -22.27 2.49 -11.33
CA SER A 44 -21.27 3.52 -10.98
C SER A 44 -21.69 4.28 -9.71
N GLY A 45 -20.79 4.31 -8.74
CA GLY A 45 -21.00 5.01 -7.47
C GLY A 45 -21.36 4.14 -6.26
N ASP A 46 -21.50 2.82 -6.42
CA ASP A 46 -21.75 1.91 -5.29
C ASP A 46 -20.46 1.56 -4.52
N GLY A 47 -19.30 1.65 -5.18
CA GLY A 47 -17.98 1.48 -4.57
C GLY A 47 -17.39 2.82 -4.14
N ASP A 48 -16.46 2.77 -3.16
CA ASP A 48 -15.73 3.96 -2.72
C ASP A 48 -14.21 3.71 -2.81
N PRO A 49 -13.51 4.33 -3.78
CA PRO A 49 -12.07 4.13 -3.96
C PRO A 49 -11.22 4.56 -2.76
N ILE A 50 -11.76 5.43 -1.87
CA ILE A 50 -11.08 5.80 -0.63
C ILE A 50 -11.09 4.63 0.34
N SER A 51 -12.24 3.96 0.50
CA SER A 51 -12.37 2.76 1.33
C SER A 51 -11.55 1.61 0.78
N ASP A 52 -11.57 1.41 -0.54
CA ASP A 52 -10.80 0.34 -1.20
C ASP A 52 -9.30 0.50 -0.95
N PHE A 53 -8.78 1.73 -1.06
CA PHE A 53 -7.40 2.01 -0.73
C PHE A 53 -7.10 1.80 0.75
N ALA A 54 -7.96 2.33 1.64
CA ALA A 54 -7.78 2.23 3.08
C ALA A 54 -7.78 0.77 3.59
N ASP A 55 -8.66 -0.07 3.05
CA ASP A 55 -8.78 -1.48 3.43
C ASP A 55 -7.49 -2.26 3.10
N ILE A 56 -6.89 -2.03 1.95
CA ILE A 56 -5.63 -2.68 1.56
C ILE A 56 -4.45 -2.18 2.39
N GLU A 57 -4.40 -0.87 2.67
CA GLU A 57 -3.38 -0.31 3.56
C GLU A 57 -3.47 -0.91 4.97
N GLU A 58 -4.68 -1.03 5.51
CA GLU A 58 -4.90 -1.64 6.83
C GLU A 58 -4.45 -3.11 6.84
N GLU A 59 -4.74 -3.89 5.80
CA GLU A 59 -4.28 -5.28 5.67
C GLU A 59 -2.75 -5.37 5.69
N LEU A 60 -2.05 -4.48 4.99
CA LEU A 60 -0.58 -4.41 4.98
C LEU A 60 -0.04 -4.03 6.37
N ILE A 61 -0.62 -3.02 7.01
CA ILE A 61 -0.23 -2.57 8.35
C ILE A 61 -0.41 -3.70 9.37
N MET A 62 -1.55 -4.36 9.36
CA MET A 62 -1.83 -5.48 10.26
C MET A 62 -0.88 -6.67 10.03
N TRP A 63 -0.47 -6.90 8.79
CA TRP A 63 0.51 -7.93 8.47
C TRP A 63 1.90 -7.58 9.03
N TYR A 64 2.36 -6.32 8.89
CA TYR A 64 3.60 -5.85 9.51
C TYR A 64 3.53 -5.96 11.03
N GLN A 65 2.43 -5.51 11.65
CA GLN A 65 2.23 -5.63 13.10
C GLN A 65 2.27 -7.10 13.57
N LYS A 66 1.62 -8.00 12.84
CA LYS A 66 1.63 -9.44 13.15
C LYS A 66 3.05 -10.03 13.13
N ILE A 67 3.88 -9.61 12.19
CA ILE A 67 5.30 -10.03 12.15
C ILE A 67 6.02 -9.56 13.41
N LEU A 68 5.85 -8.30 13.81
CA LEU A 68 6.46 -7.74 15.02
C LEU A 68 6.03 -8.50 16.26
N GLU A 69 4.72 -8.58 16.49
CA GLU A 69 4.13 -9.21 17.68
C GLU A 69 4.46 -10.71 17.77
N GLY A 70 4.43 -11.42 16.65
CA GLY A 70 4.78 -12.84 16.58
C GLY A 70 6.25 -13.15 16.92
N ASN A 71 7.10 -12.12 16.92
CA ASN A 71 8.54 -12.26 17.24
C ASN A 71 8.96 -11.44 18.47
N ARG A 72 8.00 -10.93 19.23
CA ARG A 72 8.25 -10.05 20.39
C ARG A 72 9.25 -10.64 21.38
N ASP A 73 9.04 -11.87 21.82
CA ASP A 73 9.93 -12.56 22.76
C ASP A 73 11.36 -12.75 22.23
N LYS A 74 11.48 -12.97 20.92
CA LYS A 74 12.77 -13.11 20.27
C LYS A 74 13.53 -11.78 20.27
N ILE A 75 12.85 -10.68 19.92
CA ILE A 75 13.42 -9.33 19.91
C ILE A 75 13.84 -8.95 21.34
N SER A 76 12.96 -9.11 22.32
CA SER A 76 13.25 -8.82 23.73
C SER A 76 14.48 -9.57 24.24
N LYS A 77 14.64 -10.86 23.88
CA LYS A 77 15.81 -11.65 24.22
C LYS A 77 17.09 -11.12 23.57
N LEU A 78 17.02 -10.71 22.31
CA LEU A 78 18.18 -10.13 21.61
C LEU A 78 18.63 -8.82 22.27
N ILE A 79 17.70 -7.94 22.60
CA ILE A 79 17.98 -6.68 23.29
C ILE A 79 18.58 -6.92 24.68
N LYS A 80 18.04 -7.83 25.46
CA LYS A 80 18.58 -8.23 26.78
C LYS A 80 19.99 -8.82 26.70
N ASN A 81 20.32 -9.43 25.56
CA ASN A 81 21.68 -9.95 25.28
C ASN A 81 22.64 -8.90 24.69
N GLY A 82 22.23 -7.61 24.65
CA GLY A 82 23.07 -6.50 24.21
C GLY A 82 22.97 -6.13 22.73
N SER A 83 22.00 -6.70 21.99
CA SER A 83 21.73 -6.27 20.61
C SER A 83 21.05 -4.90 20.60
N ASP A 84 21.43 -4.08 19.63
CA ASP A 84 20.71 -2.83 19.33
C ASP A 84 19.29 -3.11 18.84
N ILE A 85 18.31 -2.36 19.32
CA ILE A 85 16.89 -2.53 18.97
C ILE A 85 16.65 -2.39 17.46
N LEU A 86 17.32 -1.40 16.81
CA LEU A 86 17.17 -1.17 15.38
C LEU A 86 17.68 -2.37 14.59
N ASP A 87 18.80 -2.98 15.03
CA ASP A 87 19.35 -4.17 14.38
C ASP A 87 18.43 -5.38 14.56
N ALA A 88 17.93 -5.62 15.77
CA ALA A 88 17.03 -6.73 16.06
C ALA A 88 15.74 -6.66 15.24
N ILE A 89 15.14 -5.46 15.10
CA ILE A 89 13.93 -5.25 14.28
C ILE A 89 14.29 -5.32 12.78
N THR A 90 15.41 -4.74 12.34
CA THR A 90 15.84 -4.82 10.93
C THR A 90 16.00 -6.25 10.47
N ASP A 91 16.62 -7.09 11.28
CA ASP A 91 16.82 -8.51 10.97
C ASP A 91 15.52 -9.26 10.81
N LEU A 92 14.50 -8.92 11.59
CA LEU A 92 13.16 -9.49 11.47
C LEU A 92 12.52 -9.21 10.11
N TYR A 93 12.66 -7.99 9.59
CA TYR A 93 12.03 -7.55 8.34
C TYR A 93 12.99 -7.58 7.14
N ARG A 94 14.22 -8.08 7.29
CA ARG A 94 15.23 -8.14 6.22
C ARG A 94 14.73 -8.87 4.98
N GLY A 95 13.97 -9.95 5.16
CA GLY A 95 13.41 -10.75 4.05
C GLY A 95 12.43 -10.01 3.15
N ILE A 96 11.92 -8.87 3.58
CA ILE A 96 11.05 -7.99 2.80
C ILE A 96 11.71 -6.65 2.46
N GLY A 97 13.03 -6.57 2.52
CA GLY A 97 13.80 -5.41 2.07
C GLY A 97 13.77 -4.19 3.00
N VAL A 98 13.32 -4.34 4.25
CA VAL A 98 13.41 -3.26 5.24
C VAL A 98 14.87 -3.04 5.63
N LYS A 99 15.29 -1.78 5.69
CA LYS A 99 16.63 -1.33 6.05
C LYS A 99 16.63 -0.70 7.44
N LYS A 100 17.78 -0.66 8.12
CA LYS A 100 17.94 -0.05 9.45
C LYS A 100 17.45 1.42 9.48
N ILE A 101 17.68 2.16 8.40
CA ILE A 101 17.21 3.54 8.30
C ILE A 101 15.66 3.61 8.35
N HIS A 102 14.95 2.69 7.68
CA HIS A 102 13.49 2.65 7.70
C HIS A 102 12.96 2.38 9.11
N VAL A 103 13.61 1.48 9.87
CA VAL A 103 13.25 1.17 11.26
C VAL A 103 13.44 2.40 12.15
N LYS A 104 14.59 3.09 12.00
CA LYS A 104 14.88 4.31 12.75
C LYS A 104 13.87 5.42 12.46
N GLU A 105 13.60 5.69 11.18
CA GLU A 105 12.62 6.72 10.78
C GLU A 105 11.20 6.37 11.25
N ALA A 106 10.82 5.09 11.21
CA ALA A 106 9.54 4.64 11.72
C ALA A 106 9.40 4.79 13.24
N GLN A 107 10.48 4.56 14.00
CA GLN A 107 10.51 4.74 15.44
C GLN A 107 10.35 6.23 15.80
N ILE A 108 11.07 7.12 15.10
CA ILE A 108 10.95 8.58 15.25
C ILE A 108 9.51 9.04 14.93
N ALA A 109 9.00 8.65 13.77
CA ALA A 109 7.66 9.05 13.34
C ALA A 109 6.54 8.49 14.26
N ALA A 110 6.78 7.36 14.90
CA ALA A 110 5.89 6.79 15.89
C ALA A 110 6.05 7.39 17.29
N GLU A 111 7.08 8.25 17.53
CA GLU A 111 7.42 8.82 18.84
C GLU A 111 7.74 7.75 19.89
N LEU A 112 8.52 6.73 19.48
CA LEU A 112 8.86 5.57 20.31
C LEU A 112 10.36 5.47 20.59
N GLU A 113 11.15 6.53 20.33
CA GLU A 113 12.60 6.54 20.49
C GLU A 113 13.05 6.33 21.93
N GLU A 114 12.31 6.94 22.89
CA GLU A 114 12.62 6.90 24.31
C GLU A 114 11.86 5.77 25.03
N LYS A 115 11.07 4.96 24.30
CA LYS A 115 10.27 3.89 24.89
C LYS A 115 10.98 2.55 24.74
N GLU A 116 11.15 1.83 25.86
CA GLU A 116 11.70 0.48 25.84
C GLU A 116 10.80 -0.47 25.03
N PHE A 117 11.38 -1.38 24.27
CA PHE A 117 10.61 -2.29 23.40
C PHE A 117 9.63 -3.18 24.18
N ASP A 118 10.03 -3.61 25.40
CA ASP A 118 9.18 -4.44 26.25
C ASP A 118 7.91 -3.69 26.72
N ASP A 119 7.93 -2.34 26.73
CA ASP A 119 6.82 -1.48 27.11
C ASP A 119 5.89 -1.11 25.95
N PHE A 120 6.21 -1.51 24.72
CA PHE A 120 5.31 -1.28 23.58
C PHE A 120 4.00 -2.01 23.80
N ASP A 121 2.90 -1.29 23.75
CA ASP A 121 1.57 -1.89 23.72
C ASP A 121 1.10 -2.18 22.28
N MET A 122 -0.13 -2.66 22.12
CA MET A 122 -0.69 -2.98 20.80
C MET A 122 -0.91 -1.73 19.93
N VAL A 123 -1.11 -0.57 20.56
CA VAL A 123 -1.28 0.72 19.85
C VAL A 123 0.08 1.18 19.33
N ASP A 124 1.12 1.13 20.16
CA ASP A 124 2.49 1.44 19.78
C ASP A 124 2.96 0.57 18.62
N SER A 125 2.75 -0.74 18.75
CA SER A 125 3.12 -1.72 17.73
C SER A 125 2.40 -1.47 16.39
N LYS A 126 1.11 -1.09 16.44
CA LYS A 126 0.36 -0.72 15.24
C LYS A 126 0.86 0.60 14.65
N LYS A 127 1.10 1.62 15.50
CA LYS A 127 1.63 2.92 15.08
C LYS A 127 3.00 2.74 14.40
N PHE A 128 3.90 1.99 15.02
CA PHE A 128 5.21 1.66 14.47
C PHE A 128 5.09 0.91 13.13
N ALA A 129 4.26 -0.15 13.07
CA ALA A 129 4.05 -0.93 11.85
C ALA A 129 3.51 -0.08 10.69
N SER A 130 2.62 0.86 10.98
CA SER A 130 2.07 1.80 10.00
C SER A 130 3.15 2.67 9.37
N TYR A 131 4.00 3.30 10.20
CA TYR A 131 5.10 4.11 9.70
C TYR A 131 6.16 3.26 8.98
N LEU A 132 6.52 2.09 9.54
CA LEU A 132 7.50 1.20 8.91
C LEU A 132 7.05 0.74 7.53
N ARG A 133 5.76 0.37 7.39
CA ARG A 133 5.15 0.01 6.12
C ARG A 133 5.22 1.17 5.12
N LYS A 134 4.79 2.37 5.53
CA LYS A 134 4.74 3.57 4.68
C LYS A 134 6.14 4.00 4.22
N ILE A 135 7.11 4.02 5.11
CA ILE A 135 8.49 4.44 4.84
C ILE A 135 9.21 3.40 3.98
N SER A 136 9.08 2.11 4.32
CA SER A 136 9.81 1.05 3.61
C SER A 136 9.23 0.73 2.24
N LYS A 137 7.95 1.03 1.99
CA LYS A 137 7.23 0.72 0.75
C LYS A 137 6.37 1.92 0.32
N PRO A 138 6.98 2.97 -0.24
CA PRO A 138 6.22 4.10 -0.74
C PRO A 138 5.16 3.64 -1.75
N THR A 139 3.97 4.21 -1.67
CA THR A 139 2.82 3.83 -2.50
C THR A 139 2.38 5.01 -3.35
N LEU A 140 2.23 4.76 -4.66
CA LEU A 140 1.59 5.65 -5.59
C LEU A 140 0.17 5.17 -5.84
N ILE A 141 -0.81 6.05 -5.68
CA ILE A 141 -2.23 5.75 -5.90
C ILE A 141 -2.57 6.03 -7.35
N VAL A 142 -3.06 5.02 -8.04
CA VAL A 142 -3.47 5.09 -9.44
C VAL A 142 -4.98 5.06 -9.53
N ALA A 143 -5.60 6.23 -9.73
CA ALA A 143 -7.04 6.37 -9.91
C ALA A 143 -7.42 5.99 -11.34
N ASN A 144 -7.75 4.71 -11.55
CA ASN A 144 -8.10 4.17 -12.87
C ASN A 144 -9.56 4.42 -13.21
N LYS A 145 -9.89 4.32 -14.51
CA LYS A 145 -11.22 4.58 -15.09
C LYS A 145 -11.65 6.05 -14.96
N ILE A 146 -10.69 6.96 -15.07
CA ILE A 146 -10.99 8.41 -14.96
C ILE A 146 -11.88 8.93 -16.11
N ASP A 147 -11.97 8.18 -17.19
CA ASP A 147 -12.85 8.42 -18.34
C ASP A 147 -14.32 8.11 -18.08
N VAL A 148 -14.67 7.47 -16.97
CA VAL A 148 -16.05 7.16 -16.59
C VAL A 148 -16.67 8.34 -15.85
N ASP A 149 -17.94 8.62 -16.14
CA ASP A 149 -18.70 9.71 -15.53
C ASP A 149 -18.65 9.63 -13.98
N GLY A 150 -18.33 10.76 -13.34
CA GLY A 150 -18.24 10.89 -11.89
C GLY A 150 -16.89 10.47 -11.27
N ALA A 151 -15.98 9.85 -12.05
CA ALA A 151 -14.67 9.44 -11.57
C ALA A 151 -13.79 10.64 -11.19
N ASP A 152 -13.95 11.78 -11.85
CA ASP A 152 -13.28 13.05 -11.55
C ASP A 152 -13.53 13.52 -10.12
N LYS A 153 -14.74 13.36 -9.61
CA LYS A 153 -15.14 13.70 -8.23
C LYS A 153 -14.42 12.78 -7.22
N ASN A 154 -14.41 11.50 -7.50
CA ASN A 154 -13.71 10.51 -6.66
C ASN A 154 -12.18 10.72 -6.68
N PHE A 155 -11.63 11.08 -7.83
CA PHE A 155 -10.22 11.46 -7.94
C PHE A 155 -9.88 12.69 -7.09
N ALA A 156 -10.74 13.72 -7.13
CA ALA A 156 -10.57 14.91 -6.28
C ALA A 156 -10.60 14.55 -4.78
N ARG A 157 -11.56 13.70 -4.36
CA ARG A 157 -11.66 13.19 -2.99
C ARG A 157 -10.42 12.38 -2.57
N LEU A 158 -9.88 11.53 -3.44
CA LEU A 158 -8.65 10.78 -3.19
C LEU A 158 -7.47 11.71 -2.96
N ARG A 159 -7.29 12.74 -3.81
CA ARG A 159 -6.22 13.73 -3.67
C ARG A 159 -6.32 14.55 -2.39
N GLU A 160 -7.53 14.93 -2.01
CA GLU A 160 -7.78 15.66 -0.77
C GLU A 160 -7.46 14.78 0.46
N ARG A 161 -7.94 13.54 0.45
CA ARG A 161 -7.77 12.59 1.57
C ARG A 161 -6.34 12.13 1.77
N TYR A 162 -5.59 11.94 0.67
CA TYR A 162 -4.21 11.45 0.65
C TYR A 162 -3.26 12.51 0.09
N ASN A 163 -3.34 13.73 0.64
CA ASN A 163 -2.59 14.90 0.16
C ASN A 163 -1.07 14.79 0.36
N ASP A 164 -0.61 13.87 1.19
CA ASP A 164 0.80 13.51 1.41
C ASP A 164 1.29 12.40 0.47
N SER A 165 0.42 11.89 -0.39
CA SER A 165 0.70 10.82 -1.34
C SER A 165 0.58 11.30 -2.78
N ILE A 166 1.28 10.63 -3.69
CA ILE A 166 1.12 10.89 -5.13
C ILE A 166 -0.11 10.14 -5.60
N VAL A 167 -1.11 10.88 -6.12
CA VAL A 167 -2.33 10.33 -6.73
C VAL A 167 -2.36 10.74 -8.19
N ILE A 168 -2.39 9.77 -9.11
CA ILE A 168 -2.42 10.01 -10.56
C ILE A 168 -3.70 9.46 -11.19
N PRO A 169 -4.33 10.22 -12.11
CA PRO A 169 -5.47 9.74 -12.87
C PRO A 169 -4.99 8.93 -14.08
N VAL A 170 -5.65 7.81 -14.36
CA VAL A 170 -5.38 7.00 -15.55
C VAL A 170 -6.67 6.44 -16.13
N SER A 171 -6.67 6.15 -17.44
CA SER A 171 -7.67 5.33 -18.12
C SER A 171 -6.98 4.19 -18.85
N GLY A 172 -6.98 3.00 -18.25
CA GLY A 172 -6.38 1.82 -18.84
C GLY A 172 -7.07 1.39 -20.13
N ASP A 173 -8.38 1.60 -20.25
CA ASP A 173 -9.15 1.27 -21.46
C ASP A 173 -8.84 2.22 -22.62
N SER A 174 -8.76 3.52 -22.36
CA SER A 174 -8.37 4.53 -23.34
C SER A 174 -6.95 4.27 -23.86
N GLU A 175 -5.99 4.04 -22.97
CA GLU A 175 -4.62 3.70 -23.32
C GLU A 175 -4.54 2.43 -24.16
N PHE A 176 -5.27 1.39 -23.79
CA PHE A 176 -5.34 0.15 -24.54
C PHE A 176 -5.94 0.35 -25.94
N SER A 177 -6.96 1.19 -26.06
CA SER A 177 -7.61 1.53 -27.33
C SER A 177 -6.67 2.29 -28.27
N LEU A 178 -5.92 3.26 -27.74
CA LEU A 178 -4.90 4.00 -28.50
C LEU A 178 -3.79 3.08 -29.02
N ARG A 179 -3.27 2.20 -28.16
CA ARG A 179 -2.24 1.21 -28.56
C ARG A 179 -2.75 0.25 -29.63
N ARG A 180 -3.99 -0.20 -29.52
CA ARG A 180 -4.60 -1.05 -30.56
C ARG A 180 -4.81 -0.33 -31.88
N ALA A 181 -5.20 0.94 -31.86
CA ALA A 181 -5.37 1.74 -33.06
C ALA A 181 -4.02 1.98 -33.76
N GLU A 182 -2.97 2.24 -32.98
CA GLU A 182 -1.60 2.37 -33.49
C GLU A 182 -1.13 1.07 -34.16
N GLN A 183 -1.26 -0.08 -33.45
CA GLN A 183 -0.88 -1.39 -34.01
C GLN A 183 -1.59 -1.74 -35.31
N LYS A 184 -2.80 -1.21 -35.52
CA LYS A 184 -3.56 -1.37 -36.76
C LYS A 184 -3.20 -0.31 -37.84
N GLY A 185 -2.31 0.61 -37.53
CA GLY A 185 -1.93 1.70 -38.43
C GLY A 185 -3.01 2.75 -38.67
N LEU A 186 -3.99 2.85 -37.74
CA LEU A 186 -5.08 3.84 -37.82
C LEU A 186 -4.66 5.21 -37.29
N ILE A 187 -3.70 5.24 -36.38
CA ILE A 187 -3.14 6.45 -35.78
C ILE A 187 -1.62 6.26 -35.59
N LYS A 188 -0.91 7.36 -35.38
CA LYS A 188 0.46 7.32 -34.84
C LYS A 188 0.42 7.74 -33.39
N TYR A 189 0.73 6.82 -32.49
CA TYR A 189 0.71 7.02 -31.06
C TYR A 189 1.97 6.47 -30.40
N SER A 190 2.59 7.26 -29.54
CA SER A 190 3.66 6.80 -28.65
C SER A 190 3.15 6.76 -27.23
N PRO A 191 3.28 5.62 -26.50
CA PRO A 191 2.84 5.52 -25.11
C PRO A 191 3.37 6.65 -24.24
N GLY A 192 2.46 7.30 -23.48
CA GLY A 192 2.79 8.46 -22.66
C GLY A 192 2.80 9.80 -23.39
N SER A 193 2.46 9.84 -24.68
CA SER A 193 2.27 11.08 -25.43
C SER A 193 0.92 11.70 -25.11
N GLU A 194 0.87 13.04 -25.01
CA GLU A 194 -0.40 13.78 -24.84
C GLU A 194 -1.19 13.91 -26.15
N GLN A 195 -0.58 13.54 -27.28
CA GLN A 195 -1.16 13.72 -28.62
C GLN A 195 -0.95 12.46 -29.45
N PHE A 196 -1.83 12.26 -30.43
CA PHE A 196 -1.73 11.27 -31.48
C PHE A 196 -2.10 11.90 -32.85
N GLU A 197 -1.56 11.35 -33.93
CA GLU A 197 -1.83 11.73 -35.31
C GLU A 197 -2.66 10.68 -36.07
#